data_6f66cae4b895d0d90609b15a8310c550
#
_entry.id   6f66cae4b895d0d90609b15a8310c550
#
_cell.length_a   1.000
_cell.length_b   1.000
_cell.length_c   1.000
_cell.angle_alpha   90.00
_cell.angle_beta   90.00
_cell.angle_gamma   90.00
#
_symmetry.space_group_name_H-M   'P 1'
#
loop_
_entity.id
_entity.type
_entity.pdbx_description
1 polymer ?
#
loop_
_entity_poly.entity_id
_entity_poly.type
_entity_poly.pdbx_seq_one_letter_code
_entity_poly.pdbx_strand_id
1 'polypeptide(L)'
;MLHDNGLIESYCNFTNQDKENNLKDYFEVINFSEHCVIGENNIQEFPFLTKQKNIILYHHENFDGSGLFGKKASEIPTFSQLISFADILDTNFDLFSISNEKKEDIDKFVIENENKLFSKDVVTAYKELSNSFLFWGDLEYFDEINPLEKILPDFSIEVSLKKFLSITKIFSKIIDGKSKFTAKHSVDLEQKSLKLVEYFGLDEETKLKIQIASNLHDIGKLGTPNSILDKEGSLTSNELFEIKKHAYLTHTILSKIDNFSDITKWASSHHEKLDGTGYPFGLTSNELGLEERIVSCLDFYQALVEDRPYRKSMSHFEAMILLRKNLSNFDIDVEIINAIDTVFK
;
A
#
# COMPACT_ATOMS: atom_id res chain seq x y z
N MET A 1 4.56 -8.04 1.95
CA MET A 1 4.19 -6.76 1.29
C MET A 1 5.37 -6.02 0.66
N LEU A 2 6.45 -5.70 1.39
CA LEU A 2 7.58 -4.96 0.78
C LEU A 2 8.41 -5.80 -0.19
N HIS A 3 8.50 -7.12 -0.03
CA HIS A 3 9.24 -7.98 -0.95
C HIS A 3 8.62 -7.96 -2.35
N ASP A 4 7.31 -7.85 -2.43
CA ASP A 4 6.54 -7.83 -3.68
C ASP A 4 6.14 -6.42 -4.13
N ASN A 5 6.75 -5.37 -3.60
CA ASN A 5 6.39 -3.99 -3.93
C ASN A 5 6.56 -3.63 -5.43
N GLY A 6 7.30 -4.44 -6.18
CA GLY A 6 7.49 -4.30 -7.63
C GLY A 6 6.43 -4.98 -8.49
N LEU A 7 5.58 -5.86 -7.93
CA LEU A 7 4.60 -6.65 -8.71
C LEU A 7 3.64 -5.78 -9.51
N ILE A 8 3.13 -4.73 -8.90
CA ILE A 8 2.13 -3.86 -9.52
C ILE A 8 2.72 -3.11 -10.71
N GLU A 9 3.93 -2.56 -10.53
CA GLU A 9 4.62 -1.81 -11.59
C GLU A 9 5.01 -2.74 -12.74
N SER A 10 5.49 -3.94 -12.44
CA SER A 10 5.78 -4.99 -13.42
C SER A 10 4.52 -5.41 -14.19
N TYR A 11 3.40 -5.60 -13.49
CA TYR A 11 2.11 -5.90 -14.13
C TYR A 11 1.62 -4.76 -15.04
N CYS A 12 1.74 -3.52 -14.61
CA CYS A 12 1.39 -2.35 -15.43
C CYS A 12 2.28 -2.23 -16.68
N ASN A 13 3.59 -2.52 -16.55
CA ASN A 13 4.50 -2.55 -17.70
C ASN A 13 4.08 -3.61 -18.73
N PHE A 14 3.70 -4.79 -18.26
CA PHE A 14 3.23 -5.88 -19.09
C PHE A 14 1.94 -5.53 -19.84
N THR A 15 0.92 -5.07 -19.14
CA THR A 15 -0.39 -4.74 -19.73
C THR A 15 -0.33 -3.56 -20.71
N ASN A 16 0.65 -2.66 -20.54
CA ASN A 16 0.88 -1.57 -21.48
C ASN A 16 1.56 -2.03 -22.78
N GLN A 17 2.28 -3.16 -22.77
CA GLN A 17 2.89 -3.74 -23.97
C GLN A 17 1.91 -4.58 -24.76
N ASP A 18 0.97 -5.27 -24.10
CA ASP A 18 -0.03 -6.15 -24.71
C ASP A 18 -1.42 -5.92 -24.11
N LYS A 19 -2.27 -5.16 -24.78
CA LYS A 19 -3.59 -4.75 -24.30
C LYS A 19 -4.63 -5.87 -24.11
N GLU A 20 -4.34 -7.10 -24.56
CA GLU A 20 -5.27 -8.25 -24.50
C GLU A 20 -4.98 -9.21 -23.32
N ASN A 21 -3.88 -9.03 -22.62
CA ASN A 21 -3.46 -9.96 -21.57
C ASN A 21 -4.10 -9.66 -20.21
N ASN A 22 -4.50 -10.70 -19.50
CA ASN A 22 -5.10 -10.62 -18.16
C ASN A 22 -4.11 -11.09 -17.06
N LEU A 23 -4.50 -10.91 -15.79
CA LEU A 23 -3.67 -11.30 -14.63
C LEU A 23 -3.20 -12.77 -14.67
N LYS A 24 -4.03 -13.67 -15.21
CA LYS A 24 -3.69 -15.10 -15.30
C LYS A 24 -2.56 -15.31 -16.29
N ASP A 25 -2.59 -14.60 -17.44
CA ASP A 25 -1.52 -14.65 -18.44
C ASP A 25 -0.22 -14.05 -17.88
N TYR A 26 -0.33 -13.01 -17.03
CA TYR A 26 0.81 -12.43 -16.33
C TYR A 26 1.51 -13.46 -15.45
N PHE A 27 0.81 -14.21 -14.62
CA PHE A 27 1.40 -15.22 -13.74
C PHE A 27 1.87 -16.49 -14.48
N GLU A 28 1.33 -16.78 -15.67
CA GLU A 28 1.73 -17.97 -16.46
C GLU A 28 2.90 -17.68 -17.41
N VAL A 29 3.07 -16.44 -17.90
CA VAL A 29 3.99 -16.11 -19.01
C VAL A 29 5.21 -15.32 -18.56
N ILE A 30 5.22 -14.73 -17.33
CA ILE A 30 6.17 -13.68 -17.02
C ILE A 30 7.34 -14.10 -16.17
N ASN A 31 8.39 -13.52 -16.61
CA ASN A 31 9.66 -13.29 -15.99
C ASN A 31 9.46 -12.67 -14.58
N PHE A 32 9.17 -13.52 -13.58
CA PHE A 32 9.08 -13.15 -12.16
C PHE A 32 10.27 -12.29 -11.69
N SER A 33 11.36 -12.26 -12.47
CA SER A 33 12.53 -11.45 -12.14
C SER A 33 12.30 -9.94 -12.22
N GLU A 34 11.35 -9.47 -13.05
CA GLU A 34 11.13 -8.02 -13.21
C GLU A 34 10.65 -7.34 -11.93
N HIS A 35 9.69 -7.93 -11.22
CA HIS A 35 9.21 -7.36 -9.95
C HIS A 35 10.30 -7.32 -8.86
N CYS A 36 11.20 -8.31 -8.86
CA CYS A 36 12.34 -8.32 -7.93
C CYS A 36 13.28 -7.13 -8.19
N VAL A 37 13.57 -6.85 -9.48
CA VAL A 37 14.42 -5.71 -9.87
C VAL A 37 13.75 -4.37 -9.53
N ILE A 38 12.49 -4.22 -9.88
CA ILE A 38 11.70 -3.02 -9.57
C ILE A 38 11.60 -2.84 -8.05
N GLY A 39 11.28 -3.91 -7.32
CA GLY A 39 11.15 -3.91 -5.88
C GLY A 39 12.43 -3.48 -5.17
N GLU A 40 13.58 -4.02 -5.55
CA GLU A 40 14.88 -3.61 -5.00
C GLU A 40 15.18 -2.13 -5.28
N ASN A 41 14.87 -1.63 -6.49
CA ASN A 41 15.06 -0.23 -6.83
C ASN A 41 14.14 0.69 -6.01
N ASN A 42 12.90 0.29 -5.82
CA ASN A 42 11.92 1.08 -5.06
C ASN A 42 12.32 1.28 -3.61
N ILE A 43 12.97 0.28 -2.98
CA ILE A 43 13.30 0.33 -1.54
C ILE A 43 14.65 1.00 -1.22
N GLN A 44 15.40 1.51 -2.20
CA GLN A 44 16.75 2.07 -1.97
C GLN A 44 16.77 3.21 -0.94
N GLU A 45 15.69 3.99 -0.86
CA GLU A 45 15.54 5.10 0.09
C GLU A 45 14.95 4.67 1.45
N PHE A 46 14.56 3.40 1.63
CA PHE A 46 14.04 2.93 2.91
C PHE A 46 15.11 2.95 4.00
N PRO A 47 14.77 3.39 5.23
CA PRO A 47 15.71 3.47 6.34
C PRO A 47 15.88 2.10 7.03
N PHE A 48 16.24 1.06 6.29
CA PHE A 48 16.50 -0.24 6.88
C PHE A 48 17.70 -0.21 7.84
N LEU A 49 17.60 -1.00 8.89
CA LEU A 49 18.70 -1.18 9.86
C LEU A 49 19.87 -1.96 9.26
N THR A 50 19.60 -2.82 8.28
CA THR A 50 20.64 -3.57 7.57
C THR A 50 21.24 -2.75 6.44
N LYS A 51 22.57 -2.98 6.21
CA LYS A 51 23.26 -2.48 5.02
C LYS A 51 23.34 -3.51 3.89
N GLN A 52 22.74 -4.67 4.07
CA GLN A 52 22.72 -5.74 3.07
C GLN A 52 21.90 -5.27 1.85
N LYS A 53 22.44 -5.47 0.66
CA LYS A 53 21.80 -5.10 -0.61
C LYS A 53 21.24 -6.34 -1.29
N ASN A 54 20.40 -6.12 -2.29
CA ASN A 54 19.80 -7.18 -3.12
C ASN A 54 18.92 -8.16 -2.32
N ILE A 55 18.37 -7.69 -1.18
CA ILE A 55 17.49 -8.51 -0.35
C ILE A 55 16.22 -8.84 -1.13
N ILE A 56 15.59 -7.82 -1.71
CA ILE A 56 14.37 -7.98 -2.50
C ILE A 56 14.70 -8.57 -3.88
N LEU A 57 15.84 -8.19 -4.46
CA LEU A 57 16.26 -8.74 -5.75
C LEU A 57 16.34 -10.26 -5.75
N TYR A 58 16.80 -10.87 -4.65
CA TYR A 58 17.06 -12.32 -4.57
C TYR A 58 16.09 -13.09 -3.68
N HIS A 59 14.91 -12.53 -3.36
CA HIS A 59 13.97 -13.22 -2.48
C HIS A 59 13.26 -14.45 -3.09
N HIS A 60 13.37 -14.65 -4.40
CA HIS A 60 12.94 -15.87 -5.09
C HIS A 60 14.11 -16.79 -5.52
N GLU A 61 15.29 -16.59 -4.94
CA GLU A 61 16.39 -17.53 -5.18
C GLU A 61 16.27 -18.79 -4.31
N ASN A 62 16.54 -19.92 -4.93
CA ASN A 62 16.68 -21.18 -4.26
C ASN A 62 18.14 -21.41 -3.83
N PHE A 63 18.35 -22.06 -2.69
CA PHE A 63 19.71 -22.23 -2.14
C PHE A 63 20.66 -22.99 -3.07
N ASP A 64 20.14 -23.92 -3.90
CA ASP A 64 20.89 -24.69 -4.88
C ASP A 64 21.17 -23.94 -6.20
N GLY A 65 20.63 -22.75 -6.39
CA GLY A 65 20.76 -21.91 -7.58
C GLY A 65 19.76 -22.23 -8.69
N SER A 66 18.70 -22.96 -8.40
CA SER A 66 17.59 -23.19 -9.34
C SER A 66 16.59 -22.02 -9.37
N GLY A 67 16.85 -20.93 -8.65
CA GLY A 67 16.02 -19.72 -8.62
C GLY A 67 16.18 -18.83 -9.86
N LEU A 68 15.52 -17.64 -9.83
CA LEU A 68 15.34 -16.78 -11.00
C LEU A 68 16.64 -16.19 -11.56
N PHE A 69 17.62 -15.89 -10.71
CA PHE A 69 18.89 -15.27 -11.08
C PHE A 69 20.07 -16.24 -11.00
N GLY A 70 19.82 -17.49 -10.62
CA GLY A 70 20.82 -18.56 -10.54
C GLY A 70 21.87 -18.35 -9.44
N LYS A 71 21.58 -17.56 -8.41
CA LYS A 71 22.45 -17.35 -7.26
C LYS A 71 22.45 -18.54 -6.34
N LYS A 72 23.60 -18.88 -5.75
CA LYS A 72 23.78 -20.08 -4.94
C LYS A 72 24.28 -19.73 -3.54
N ALA A 73 23.76 -20.43 -2.57
CA ALA A 73 24.30 -20.47 -1.21
C ALA A 73 24.68 -19.06 -0.67
N SER A 74 25.97 -18.81 -0.47
CA SER A 74 26.49 -17.57 0.09
C SER A 74 26.34 -16.32 -0.80
N GLU A 75 25.94 -16.48 -2.06
CA GLU A 75 25.62 -15.34 -2.94
C GLU A 75 24.23 -14.76 -2.61
N ILE A 76 23.36 -15.54 -1.93
CA ILE A 76 22.01 -15.13 -1.56
C ILE A 76 22.06 -14.47 -0.19
N PRO A 77 21.63 -13.19 -0.06
CA PRO A 77 21.55 -12.53 1.24
C PRO A 77 20.74 -13.33 2.26
N THR A 78 21.15 -13.36 3.52
CA THR A 78 20.43 -14.10 4.57
C THR A 78 18.97 -13.64 4.70
N PHE A 79 18.71 -12.34 4.61
CA PHE A 79 17.33 -11.82 4.67
C PHE A 79 16.50 -12.24 3.45
N SER A 80 17.10 -12.38 2.25
CA SER A 80 16.41 -12.95 1.09
C SER A 80 16.01 -14.40 1.33
N GLN A 81 16.90 -15.22 1.94
CA GLN A 81 16.58 -16.61 2.28
C GLN A 81 15.44 -16.71 3.30
N LEU A 82 15.39 -15.79 4.30
CA LEU A 82 14.30 -15.75 5.28
C LEU A 82 12.98 -15.33 4.67
N ILE A 83 12.99 -14.33 3.77
CA ILE A 83 11.79 -13.90 3.03
C ILE A 83 11.30 -15.05 2.14
N SER A 84 12.18 -15.67 1.35
CA SER A 84 11.85 -16.82 0.50
C SER A 84 11.26 -17.98 1.31
N PHE A 85 11.82 -18.27 2.48
CA PHE A 85 11.32 -19.30 3.37
C PHE A 85 9.88 -19.00 3.83
N ALA A 86 9.64 -17.79 4.32
CA ALA A 86 8.32 -17.38 4.80
C ALA A 86 7.28 -17.37 3.65
N ASP A 87 7.62 -16.79 2.50
CA ASP A 87 6.78 -16.71 1.31
C ASP A 87 6.39 -18.09 0.76
N ILE A 88 7.36 -18.98 0.67
CA ILE A 88 7.12 -20.38 0.22
C ILE A 88 6.18 -21.11 1.21
N LEU A 89 6.34 -20.92 2.51
CA LEU A 89 5.46 -21.56 3.48
C LEU A 89 4.04 -20.97 3.44
N ASP A 90 3.91 -19.63 3.37
CA ASP A 90 2.61 -18.96 3.30
C ASP A 90 1.84 -19.32 2.02
N THR A 91 2.55 -19.45 0.90
CA THR A 91 1.96 -19.83 -0.39
C THR A 91 1.52 -21.30 -0.44
N ASN A 92 2.26 -22.23 0.19
CA ASN A 92 1.98 -23.66 0.10
C ASN A 92 1.09 -24.20 1.23
N PHE A 93 1.01 -23.48 2.35
CA PHE A 93 0.27 -23.93 3.54
C PHE A 93 -0.64 -22.80 4.06
N ASP A 94 -1.84 -23.17 4.48
CA ASP A 94 -2.72 -22.25 5.23
C ASP A 94 -2.21 -22.17 6.67
N LEU A 95 -1.52 -21.08 6.99
CA LEU A 95 -0.90 -20.84 8.30
C LEU A 95 -1.87 -20.25 9.35
N PHE A 96 -3.10 -19.92 8.97
CA PHE A 96 -4.14 -19.42 9.89
C PHE A 96 -4.95 -20.51 10.60
N SER A 97 -4.71 -21.77 10.27
CA SER A 97 -5.40 -22.91 10.89
C SER A 97 -4.43 -24.09 10.99
N ILE A 98 -3.75 -24.20 12.12
CA ILE A 98 -2.67 -25.18 12.33
C ILE A 98 -3.18 -26.42 13.04
N SER A 99 -3.23 -27.57 12.33
CA SER A 99 -3.44 -28.89 12.91
C SER A 99 -2.10 -29.61 13.09
N ASN A 100 -2.09 -30.69 13.94
CA ASN A 100 -0.88 -31.51 14.07
C ASN A 100 -0.45 -32.13 12.73
N GLU A 101 -1.40 -32.58 11.91
CA GLU A 101 -1.12 -33.14 10.59
C GLU A 101 -0.46 -32.09 9.67
N LYS A 102 -1.01 -30.88 9.64
CA LYS A 102 -0.43 -29.77 8.86
C LYS A 102 0.97 -29.41 9.35
N LYS A 103 1.21 -29.42 10.66
CA LYS A 103 2.55 -29.22 11.23
C LYS A 103 3.52 -30.30 10.74
N GLU A 104 3.13 -31.57 10.76
CA GLU A 104 3.98 -32.67 10.26
C GLU A 104 4.27 -32.53 8.76
N ASP A 105 3.30 -32.08 7.96
CA ASP A 105 3.48 -31.80 6.53
C ASP A 105 4.47 -30.65 6.29
N ILE A 106 4.36 -29.57 7.07
CA ILE A 106 5.31 -28.43 7.00
C ILE A 106 6.72 -28.90 7.40
N ASP A 107 6.85 -29.60 8.53
CA ASP A 107 8.13 -30.14 9.02
C ASP A 107 8.80 -31.03 7.96
N LYS A 108 8.04 -31.92 7.36
CA LYS A 108 8.51 -32.81 6.28
C LYS A 108 8.95 -32.01 5.06
N PHE A 109 8.13 -31.06 4.60
CA PHE A 109 8.44 -30.23 3.44
C PHE A 109 9.74 -29.43 3.66
N VAL A 110 9.91 -28.81 4.81
CA VAL A 110 11.10 -28.03 5.13
C VAL A 110 12.36 -28.92 5.15
N ILE A 111 12.28 -30.11 5.77
CA ILE A 111 13.41 -31.04 5.87
C ILE A 111 13.81 -31.61 4.50
N GLU A 112 12.84 -31.99 3.67
CA GLU A 112 13.11 -32.55 2.33
C GLU A 112 13.70 -31.52 1.34
N ASN A 113 13.53 -30.22 1.65
CA ASN A 113 14.04 -29.11 0.84
C ASN A 113 15.30 -28.43 1.43
N GLU A 114 15.94 -29.05 2.45
CA GLU A 114 17.24 -28.59 2.95
C GLU A 114 18.29 -28.71 1.84
N ASN A 115 19.11 -27.66 1.68
CA ASN A 115 20.13 -27.52 0.63
C ASN A 115 19.60 -27.51 -0.82
N LYS A 116 18.27 -27.41 -1.01
CA LYS A 116 17.62 -27.19 -2.29
C LYS A 116 16.99 -25.78 -2.30
N LEU A 117 15.82 -25.65 -1.69
CA LEU A 117 15.15 -24.37 -1.52
C LEU A 117 15.77 -23.56 -0.38
N PHE A 118 16.09 -24.22 0.74
CA PHE A 118 16.47 -23.60 2.00
C PHE A 118 17.90 -23.96 2.40
N SER A 119 18.59 -22.99 3.02
CA SER A 119 19.89 -23.26 3.64
C SER A 119 19.72 -24.11 4.90
N LYS A 120 20.79 -24.83 5.25
CA LYS A 120 20.86 -25.59 6.50
C LYS A 120 20.60 -24.70 7.73
N ASP A 121 21.09 -23.46 7.72
CA ASP A 121 20.92 -22.53 8.83
C ASP A 121 19.46 -22.14 9.03
N VAL A 122 18.73 -21.85 7.94
CA VAL A 122 17.28 -21.57 7.97
C VAL A 122 16.50 -22.78 8.49
N VAL A 123 16.82 -23.98 7.98
CA VAL A 123 16.17 -25.24 8.43
C VAL A 123 16.45 -25.54 9.89
N THR A 124 17.68 -25.26 10.35
CA THR A 124 18.05 -25.45 11.77
C THR A 124 17.27 -24.48 12.67
N ALA A 125 17.23 -23.20 12.32
CA ALA A 125 16.46 -22.18 13.06
C ALA A 125 14.96 -22.53 13.08
N TYR A 126 14.39 -22.95 11.95
CA TYR A 126 13.01 -23.40 11.87
C TYR A 126 12.75 -24.57 12.84
N LYS A 127 13.60 -25.61 12.84
CA LYS A 127 13.45 -26.78 13.74
C LYS A 127 13.49 -26.38 15.22
N GLU A 128 14.33 -25.41 15.58
CA GLU A 128 14.40 -24.91 16.96
C GLU A 128 13.09 -24.21 17.36
N LEU A 129 12.53 -23.39 16.47
CA LEU A 129 11.29 -22.65 16.70
C LEU A 129 10.06 -23.55 16.67
N SER A 130 9.95 -24.43 15.66
CA SER A 130 8.78 -25.30 15.41
C SER A 130 8.55 -26.37 16.49
N ASN A 131 9.56 -26.67 17.28
CA ASN A 131 9.41 -27.53 18.46
C ASN A 131 8.60 -26.88 19.60
N SER A 132 8.43 -25.57 19.58
CA SER A 132 7.66 -24.84 20.58
C SER A 132 6.19 -24.73 20.18
N PHE A 133 5.28 -25.11 21.10
CA PHE A 133 3.85 -24.85 20.91
C PHE A 133 3.55 -23.33 20.82
N LEU A 134 4.36 -22.52 21.53
CA LEU A 134 4.21 -21.06 21.49
C LEU A 134 4.42 -20.49 20.07
N PHE A 135 5.40 -21.01 19.32
CA PHE A 135 5.64 -20.59 17.94
C PHE A 135 4.39 -20.77 17.05
N TRP A 136 3.75 -21.92 17.14
CA TRP A 136 2.55 -22.22 16.36
C TRP A 136 1.34 -21.39 16.81
N GLY A 137 1.19 -21.18 18.13
CA GLY A 137 0.18 -20.30 18.66
C GLY A 137 0.38 -18.82 18.27
N ASP A 138 1.59 -18.32 18.35
CA ASP A 138 1.91 -16.96 17.91
C ASP A 138 1.68 -16.77 16.41
N LEU A 139 1.89 -17.81 15.59
CA LEU A 139 1.62 -17.78 14.15
C LEU A 139 0.11 -17.81 13.86
N GLU A 140 -0.66 -18.70 14.49
CA GLU A 140 -2.10 -18.86 14.27
C GLU A 140 -2.91 -17.63 14.75
N TYR A 141 -2.51 -17.02 15.87
CA TYR A 141 -3.19 -15.87 16.48
C TYR A 141 -2.43 -14.57 16.29
N PHE A 142 -1.66 -14.46 15.21
CA PHE A 142 -0.78 -13.30 14.95
C PHE A 142 -1.52 -11.97 14.96
N ASP A 143 -2.68 -11.89 14.32
CA ASP A 143 -3.46 -10.66 14.19
C ASP A 143 -4.07 -10.20 15.53
N GLU A 144 -4.40 -11.15 16.43
CA GLU A 144 -5.01 -10.86 17.73
C GLU A 144 -3.99 -10.41 18.78
N ILE A 145 -2.80 -11.03 18.78
CA ILE A 145 -1.82 -10.83 19.87
C ILE A 145 -0.59 -10.02 19.48
N ASN A 146 -0.40 -9.77 18.17
CA ASN A 146 0.76 -9.05 17.61
C ASN A 146 2.10 -9.42 18.29
N PRO A 147 2.57 -10.66 18.16
CA PRO A 147 3.75 -11.14 18.89
C PRO A 147 5.03 -10.36 18.54
N LEU A 148 5.06 -9.64 17.42
CA LEU A 148 6.21 -8.81 17.03
C LEU A 148 6.50 -7.70 18.03
N GLU A 149 5.50 -7.13 18.69
CA GLU A 149 5.72 -6.10 19.72
C GLU A 149 6.56 -6.60 20.89
N LYS A 150 6.56 -7.92 21.15
CA LYS A 150 7.36 -8.54 22.22
C LYS A 150 8.77 -8.92 21.78
N ILE A 151 8.96 -9.14 20.48
CA ILE A 151 10.21 -9.67 19.91
C ILE A 151 11.09 -8.53 19.36
N LEU A 152 10.47 -7.51 18.80
CA LEU A 152 11.20 -6.39 18.21
C LEU A 152 11.85 -5.54 19.31
N PRO A 153 13.11 -5.13 19.14
CA PRO A 153 13.72 -4.19 20.05
C PRO A 153 12.99 -2.83 20.00
N ASP A 154 12.86 -2.18 21.14
CA ASP A 154 12.36 -0.81 21.21
C ASP A 154 13.40 0.13 20.58
N PHE A 155 13.10 0.62 19.38
CA PHE A 155 13.94 1.58 18.67
C PHE A 155 13.08 2.56 17.88
N SER A 156 13.58 3.77 17.72
CA SER A 156 13.00 4.79 16.86
C SER A 156 14.01 5.26 15.83
N ILE A 157 13.53 5.58 14.63
CA ILE A 157 14.35 6.15 13.56
C ILE A 157 13.76 7.51 13.20
N GLU A 158 14.55 8.57 13.36
CA GLU A 158 14.17 9.87 12.85
C GLU A 158 14.36 9.94 11.33
N VAL A 159 13.28 10.28 10.63
CA VAL A 159 13.27 10.41 9.17
C VAL A 159 12.80 11.83 8.82
N SER A 160 13.56 12.55 8.00
CA SER A 160 13.12 13.86 7.51
C SER A 160 11.86 13.74 6.64
N LEU A 161 10.99 14.76 6.62
CA LEU A 161 9.78 14.78 5.78
C LEU A 161 10.07 14.52 4.31
N LYS A 162 11.19 15.06 3.77
CA LYS A 162 11.61 14.80 2.37
C LYS A 162 11.89 13.32 2.11
N LYS A 163 12.58 12.67 3.04
CA LYS A 163 12.86 11.24 2.93
C LYS A 163 11.60 10.41 3.16
N PHE A 164 10.75 10.84 4.08
CA PHE A 164 9.46 10.18 4.31
C PHE A 164 8.56 10.27 3.06
N LEU A 165 8.54 11.42 2.38
CA LEU A 165 7.81 11.58 1.12
C LEU A 165 8.29 10.59 0.05
N SER A 166 9.60 10.33 -0.07
CA SER A 166 10.09 9.31 -1.03
C SER A 166 9.63 7.88 -0.65
N ILE A 167 9.54 7.58 0.65
CA ILE A 167 8.99 6.31 1.15
C ILE A 167 7.50 6.18 0.81
N THR A 168 6.71 7.24 1.02
CA THR A 168 5.27 7.19 0.78
C THR A 168 4.90 6.96 -0.68
N LYS A 169 5.77 7.33 -1.63
CA LYS A 169 5.59 7.02 -3.06
C LYS A 169 5.57 5.52 -3.36
N ILE A 170 6.24 4.72 -2.56
CA ILE A 170 6.18 3.25 -2.69
C ILE A 170 4.83 2.76 -2.21
N PHE A 171 4.38 3.24 -1.04
CA PHE A 171 3.07 2.88 -0.52
C PHE A 171 1.93 3.33 -1.44
N SER A 172 2.02 4.53 -2.04
CA SER A 172 1.01 4.99 -3.00
C SER A 172 0.92 4.05 -4.21
N LYS A 173 2.04 3.56 -4.74
CA LYS A 173 2.03 2.56 -5.82
C LYS A 173 1.36 1.25 -5.39
N ILE A 174 1.64 0.77 -4.17
CA ILE A 174 1.01 -0.46 -3.63
C ILE A 174 -0.50 -0.25 -3.45
N ILE A 175 -0.92 0.89 -2.92
CA ILE A 175 -2.32 1.26 -2.73
C ILE A 175 -3.04 1.35 -4.07
N ASP A 176 -2.45 2.10 -5.00
CA ASP A 176 -3.01 2.33 -6.32
C ASP A 176 -3.13 1.03 -7.13
N GLY A 177 -2.20 0.11 -6.93
CA GLY A 177 -2.25 -1.17 -7.61
C GLY A 177 -3.15 -2.22 -7.00
N LYS A 178 -3.72 -1.95 -5.81
CA LYS A 178 -4.72 -2.83 -5.22
C LYS A 178 -6.00 -2.90 -6.04
N SER A 179 -6.32 -1.84 -6.80
CA SER A 179 -7.45 -1.80 -7.72
C SER A 179 -6.96 -1.50 -9.14
N LYS A 180 -7.53 -2.17 -10.12
CA LYS A 180 -7.25 -1.97 -11.55
C LYS A 180 -7.47 -0.53 -12.04
N PHE A 181 -8.09 0.31 -11.21
CA PHE A 181 -8.64 1.60 -11.60
C PHE A 181 -7.94 2.80 -10.98
N THR A 182 -6.92 2.56 -10.15
CA THR A 182 -6.24 3.60 -9.38
C THR A 182 -4.75 3.73 -9.71
N ALA A 183 -4.25 3.09 -10.76
CA ALA A 183 -2.82 2.93 -11.07
C ALA A 183 -1.96 4.22 -11.09
N LYS A 184 -2.58 5.42 -11.16
CA LYS A 184 -1.90 6.72 -11.12
C LYS A 184 -2.57 7.72 -10.19
N HIS A 185 -3.60 7.32 -9.46
CA HIS A 185 -4.45 8.21 -8.68
C HIS A 185 -3.65 9.02 -7.65
N SER A 186 -2.92 8.34 -6.78
CA SER A 186 -2.17 9.00 -5.69
C SER A 186 -1.02 9.86 -6.19
N VAL A 187 -0.33 9.43 -7.26
CA VAL A 187 0.75 10.22 -7.88
C VAL A 187 0.22 11.52 -8.48
N ASP A 188 -0.89 11.44 -9.20
CA ASP A 188 -1.52 12.61 -9.81
C ASP A 188 -2.11 13.55 -8.75
N LEU A 189 -2.67 12.98 -7.67
CA LEU A 189 -3.16 13.74 -6.54
C LEU A 189 -2.03 14.50 -5.82
N GLU A 190 -0.88 13.86 -5.58
CA GLU A 190 0.31 14.50 -5.01
C GLU A 190 0.75 15.70 -5.86
N GLN A 191 0.83 15.54 -7.18
CA GLN A 191 1.26 16.63 -8.07
C GLN A 191 0.25 17.79 -8.10
N LYS A 192 -1.04 17.49 -8.05
CA LYS A 192 -2.09 18.51 -8.00
C LYS A 192 -2.12 19.23 -6.64
N SER A 193 -1.94 18.48 -5.54
CA SER A 193 -1.88 19.08 -4.20
C SER A 193 -0.74 20.10 -4.10
N LEU A 194 0.43 19.78 -4.67
CA LEU A 194 1.56 20.69 -4.74
C LEU A 194 1.19 22.04 -5.37
N LYS A 195 0.50 22.02 -6.52
CA LYS A 195 0.09 23.27 -7.20
C LYS A 195 -0.90 24.09 -6.41
N LEU A 196 -1.84 23.45 -5.69
CA LEU A 196 -2.78 24.19 -4.84
C LEU A 196 -2.10 24.77 -3.60
N VAL A 197 -1.19 24.03 -2.97
CA VAL A 197 -0.39 24.52 -1.85
C VAL A 197 0.40 25.77 -2.24
N GLU A 198 1.01 25.77 -3.43
CA GLU A 198 1.70 26.93 -4.01
C GLU A 198 0.74 28.10 -4.27
N TYR A 199 -0.45 27.82 -4.81
CA TYR A 199 -1.48 28.84 -5.05
C TYR A 199 -1.93 29.52 -3.75
N PHE A 200 -2.11 28.76 -2.66
CA PHE A 200 -2.48 29.30 -1.34
C PHE A 200 -1.29 29.89 -0.56
N GLY A 201 -0.08 29.78 -1.08
CA GLY A 201 1.13 30.34 -0.44
C GLY A 201 1.50 29.67 0.88
N LEU A 202 1.21 28.37 1.04
CA LEU A 202 1.55 27.61 2.23
C LEU A 202 3.06 27.34 2.29
N ASP A 203 3.59 27.14 3.50
CA ASP A 203 5.03 26.94 3.71
C ASP A 203 5.53 25.56 3.26
N GLU A 204 6.85 25.39 3.19
CA GLU A 204 7.49 24.17 2.68
C GLU A 204 7.23 22.94 3.57
N GLU A 205 7.03 23.11 4.87
CA GLU A 205 6.71 22.00 5.77
C GLU A 205 5.29 21.49 5.49
N THR A 206 4.33 22.40 5.45
CA THR A 206 2.92 22.12 5.10
C THR A 206 2.82 21.48 3.72
N LYS A 207 3.60 21.96 2.74
CA LYS A 207 3.71 21.40 1.41
C LYS A 207 4.11 19.93 1.42
N LEU A 208 5.18 19.57 2.15
CA LEU A 208 5.64 18.19 2.28
C LEU A 208 4.59 17.31 2.99
N LYS A 209 3.98 17.82 4.05
CA LYS A 209 2.96 17.10 4.80
C LYS A 209 1.71 16.80 3.94
N ILE A 210 1.24 17.76 3.14
CA ILE A 210 0.09 17.55 2.23
C ILE A 210 0.42 16.53 1.15
N GLN A 211 1.63 16.57 0.57
CA GLN A 211 2.06 15.55 -0.40
C GLN A 211 2.07 14.15 0.22
N ILE A 212 2.59 14.02 1.45
CA ILE A 212 2.59 12.76 2.20
C ILE A 212 1.14 12.30 2.48
N ALA A 213 0.27 13.21 2.92
CA ALA A 213 -1.14 12.90 3.16
C ALA A 213 -1.85 12.44 1.88
N SER A 214 -1.60 13.11 0.75
CA SER A 214 -2.14 12.73 -0.57
C SER A 214 -1.68 11.35 -1.02
N ASN A 215 -0.41 10.97 -0.76
CA ASN A 215 0.11 9.65 -1.08
C ASN A 215 -0.49 8.53 -0.21
N LEU A 216 -0.92 8.85 1.00
CA LEU A 216 -1.35 7.87 2.01
C LEU A 216 -2.85 7.91 2.33
N HIS A 217 -3.64 8.83 1.73
CA HIS A 217 -5.06 9.01 2.08
C HIS A 217 -5.86 7.71 1.98
N ASP A 218 -5.51 6.87 1.04
CA ASP A 218 -6.17 5.61 0.71
C ASP A 218 -5.49 4.35 1.27
N ILE A 219 -4.49 4.48 2.18
CA ILE A 219 -3.75 3.32 2.71
C ILE A 219 -4.68 2.29 3.38
N GLY A 220 -5.77 2.74 3.96
CA GLY A 220 -6.79 1.86 4.55
C GLY A 220 -7.50 0.95 3.56
N LYS A 221 -7.44 1.23 2.24
CA LYS A 221 -7.97 0.35 1.18
C LYS A 221 -7.26 -1.01 1.11
N LEU A 222 -6.06 -1.11 1.68
CA LEU A 222 -5.36 -2.39 1.80
C LEU A 222 -6.16 -3.41 2.63
N GLY A 223 -7.01 -2.97 3.56
CA GLY A 223 -7.93 -3.80 4.32
C GLY A 223 -9.26 -4.11 3.62
N THR A 224 -9.54 -3.52 2.44
CA THR A 224 -10.79 -3.75 1.71
C THR A 224 -10.66 -4.91 0.72
N PRO A 225 -11.58 -5.88 0.67
CA PRO A 225 -11.51 -6.98 -0.30
C PRO A 225 -11.57 -6.49 -1.76
N ASN A 226 -10.73 -7.06 -2.62
CA ASN A 226 -10.70 -6.71 -4.05
C ASN A 226 -12.03 -6.98 -4.75
N SER A 227 -12.78 -8.01 -4.33
CA SER A 227 -14.12 -8.30 -4.85
C SER A 227 -15.12 -7.14 -4.68
N ILE A 228 -14.87 -6.25 -3.71
CA ILE A 228 -15.68 -5.04 -3.49
C ILE A 228 -15.07 -3.86 -4.23
N LEU A 229 -13.75 -3.67 -4.18
CA LEU A 229 -13.06 -2.55 -4.84
C LEU A 229 -13.21 -2.59 -6.37
N ASP A 230 -13.10 -3.79 -6.94
CA ASP A 230 -13.15 -3.99 -8.41
C ASP A 230 -14.54 -4.39 -8.91
N LYS A 231 -15.59 -4.26 -8.08
CA LYS A 231 -16.95 -4.63 -8.45
C LYS A 231 -17.46 -3.75 -9.59
N GLU A 232 -17.87 -4.39 -10.69
CA GLU A 232 -18.58 -3.73 -11.77
C GLU A 232 -20.06 -3.52 -11.40
N GLY A 233 -20.49 -2.26 -11.35
CA GLY A 233 -21.87 -1.89 -11.05
C GLY A 233 -22.07 -1.25 -9.66
N SER A 234 -23.33 -1.17 -9.23
CA SER A 234 -23.70 -0.49 -7.99
C SER A 234 -23.35 -1.34 -6.76
N LEU A 235 -22.80 -0.68 -5.76
CA LEU A 235 -22.52 -1.30 -4.46
C LEU A 235 -23.80 -1.45 -3.64
N THR A 236 -23.94 -2.54 -2.92
CA THR A 236 -24.94 -2.69 -1.87
C THR A 236 -24.60 -1.79 -0.66
N SER A 237 -25.55 -1.58 0.24
CA SER A 237 -25.31 -0.80 1.46
C SER A 237 -24.19 -1.39 2.32
N ASN A 238 -24.08 -2.71 2.39
CA ASN A 238 -23.01 -3.39 3.15
C ASN A 238 -21.65 -3.21 2.49
N GLU A 239 -21.56 -3.35 1.18
CA GLU A 239 -20.31 -3.12 0.43
C GLU A 239 -19.86 -1.66 0.52
N LEU A 240 -20.81 -0.72 0.45
CA LEU A 240 -20.50 0.70 0.65
C LEU A 240 -19.97 0.98 2.07
N PHE A 241 -20.54 0.30 3.07
CA PHE A 241 -20.06 0.39 4.45
C PHE A 241 -18.64 -0.17 4.59
N GLU A 242 -18.34 -1.31 3.95
CA GLU A 242 -16.97 -1.88 3.92
C GLU A 242 -15.97 -0.93 3.26
N ILE A 243 -16.32 -0.31 2.13
CA ILE A 243 -15.43 0.69 1.50
C ILE A 243 -15.20 1.88 2.43
N LYS A 244 -16.25 2.41 3.09
CA LYS A 244 -16.09 3.56 3.99
C LYS A 244 -15.11 3.32 5.15
N LYS A 245 -14.90 2.08 5.56
CA LYS A 245 -13.94 1.72 6.59
C LYS A 245 -12.51 2.13 6.26
N HIS A 246 -12.15 2.30 4.96
CA HIS A 246 -10.77 2.64 4.62
C HIS A 246 -10.32 3.97 5.25
N ALA A 247 -11.20 4.97 5.34
CA ALA A 247 -10.83 6.26 5.95
C ALA A 247 -10.53 6.11 7.45
N TYR A 248 -11.31 5.28 8.17
CA TYR A 248 -11.03 4.92 9.56
C TYR A 248 -9.74 4.11 9.71
N LEU A 249 -9.50 3.15 8.82
CA LEU A 249 -8.27 2.35 8.81
C LEU A 249 -7.05 3.22 8.49
N THR A 250 -7.17 4.18 7.56
CA THR A 250 -6.13 5.18 7.29
C THR A 250 -5.75 5.93 8.57
N HIS A 251 -6.74 6.41 9.34
CA HIS A 251 -6.50 7.03 10.64
C HIS A 251 -5.77 6.09 11.60
N THR A 252 -6.28 4.87 11.75
CA THR A 252 -5.73 3.88 12.69
C THR A 252 -4.28 3.49 12.37
N ILE A 253 -3.94 3.38 11.08
CA ILE A 253 -2.59 3.05 10.62
C ILE A 253 -1.65 4.22 10.86
N LEU A 254 -2.02 5.43 10.41
CA LEU A 254 -1.13 6.58 10.45
C LEU A 254 -0.95 7.16 11.85
N SER A 255 -1.94 7.00 12.75
CA SER A 255 -1.83 7.44 14.14
C SER A 255 -0.81 6.65 14.98
N LYS A 256 -0.28 5.54 14.46
CA LYS A 256 0.82 4.79 15.08
C LYS A 256 2.21 5.40 14.82
N ILE A 257 2.29 6.41 13.95
CA ILE A 257 3.54 7.09 13.60
C ILE A 257 3.67 8.34 14.45
N ASP A 258 4.78 8.46 15.19
CA ASP A 258 5.04 9.62 16.04
C ASP A 258 5.15 10.92 15.22
N ASN A 259 4.64 12.01 15.76
CA ASN A 259 4.63 13.34 15.14
C ASN A 259 3.87 13.42 13.80
N PHE A 260 2.90 12.55 13.57
CA PHE A 260 2.15 12.43 12.32
C PHE A 260 0.71 12.96 12.41
N SER A 261 0.34 13.64 13.50
CA SER A 261 -1.03 14.07 13.79
C SER A 261 -1.68 14.86 12.65
N ASP A 262 -0.94 15.86 12.07
CA ASP A 262 -1.44 16.67 10.96
C ASP A 262 -1.69 15.81 9.72
N ILE A 263 -0.68 15.04 9.31
CA ILE A 263 -0.75 14.17 8.13
C ILE A 263 -1.86 13.13 8.31
N THR A 264 -1.98 12.55 9.50
CA THR A 264 -3.04 11.58 9.82
C THR A 264 -4.41 12.20 9.66
N LYS A 265 -4.62 13.39 10.20
CA LYS A 265 -5.89 14.12 10.10
C LYS A 265 -6.20 14.44 8.64
N TRP A 266 -5.25 15.02 7.89
CA TRP A 266 -5.45 15.39 6.49
C TRP A 266 -5.74 14.19 5.59
N ALA A 267 -5.00 13.09 5.77
CA ALA A 267 -5.19 11.88 5.00
C ALA A 267 -6.52 11.17 5.31
N SER A 268 -6.91 11.06 6.59
CA SER A 268 -8.09 10.30 6.98
C SER A 268 -9.41 11.07 6.86
N SER A 269 -9.36 12.42 6.69
CA SER A 269 -10.56 13.28 6.58
C SER A 269 -10.96 13.60 5.14
N HIS A 270 -10.36 12.95 4.13
CA HIS A 270 -10.62 13.26 2.72
C HIS A 270 -12.06 12.97 2.26
N HIS A 271 -12.84 12.23 3.04
CA HIS A 271 -14.28 12.00 2.82
C HIS A 271 -15.19 12.75 3.80
N GLU A 272 -14.62 13.65 4.60
CA GLU A 272 -15.44 14.55 5.39
C GLU A 272 -16.10 15.62 4.52
N LYS A 273 -17.22 16.14 5.00
CA LYS A 273 -18.02 17.17 4.32
C LYS A 273 -18.25 18.36 5.24
N LEU A 274 -18.37 19.56 4.66
CA LEU A 274 -18.53 20.78 5.44
C LEU A 274 -19.79 20.81 6.31
N ASP A 275 -20.81 20.03 5.96
CA ASP A 275 -22.07 19.91 6.70
C ASP A 275 -22.07 18.82 7.80
N GLY A 276 -20.97 18.10 7.98
CA GLY A 276 -20.82 17.02 8.96
C GLY A 276 -21.45 15.69 8.55
N THR A 277 -21.95 15.54 7.31
CA THR A 277 -22.50 14.27 6.81
C THR A 277 -21.43 13.35 6.22
N GLY A 278 -20.15 13.75 6.29
CA GLY A 278 -18.99 12.98 5.86
C GLY A 278 -18.64 11.82 6.79
N TYR A 279 -17.51 11.23 6.55
CA TYR A 279 -16.96 10.12 7.37
C TYR A 279 -15.42 10.17 7.35
N PRO A 280 -14.71 9.58 8.33
CA PRO A 280 -15.22 8.66 9.36
C PRO A 280 -15.68 9.36 10.65
N PHE A 281 -15.40 10.65 10.85
CA PHE A 281 -15.61 11.36 12.12
C PHE A 281 -16.85 12.23 12.15
N GLY A 282 -17.42 12.62 11.00
CA GLY A 282 -18.54 13.54 10.90
C GLY A 282 -18.15 14.99 11.23
N LEU A 283 -16.93 15.41 10.82
CA LEU A 283 -16.41 16.75 11.08
C LEU A 283 -17.16 17.80 10.26
N THR A 284 -17.39 18.95 10.91
CA THR A 284 -18.06 20.11 10.28
C THR A 284 -17.04 21.13 9.73
N SER A 285 -17.51 22.12 8.99
CA SER A 285 -16.70 23.20 8.45
C SER A 285 -15.86 23.94 9.49
N ASN A 286 -16.27 23.97 10.76
CA ASN A 286 -15.52 24.62 11.84
C ASN A 286 -14.34 23.76 12.34
N GLU A 287 -14.35 22.48 12.06
CA GLU A 287 -13.36 21.49 12.53
C GLU A 287 -12.37 21.10 11.42
N LEU A 288 -12.74 21.33 10.17
CA LEU A 288 -11.91 21.08 8.98
C LEU A 288 -11.09 22.33 8.63
N GLY A 289 -9.77 22.21 8.71
CA GLY A 289 -8.83 23.23 8.24
C GLY A 289 -8.72 23.30 6.72
N LEU A 290 -7.86 24.19 6.23
CA LEU A 290 -7.64 24.38 4.80
C LEU A 290 -7.04 23.11 4.16
N GLU A 291 -6.13 22.45 4.85
CA GLU A 291 -5.35 21.31 4.35
C GLU A 291 -6.24 20.08 4.13
N GLU A 292 -7.12 19.75 5.09
CA GLU A 292 -8.10 18.65 4.94
C GLU A 292 -9.01 18.92 3.74
N ARG A 293 -9.49 20.16 3.60
CA ARG A 293 -10.35 20.53 2.50
C ARG A 293 -9.64 20.48 1.15
N ILE A 294 -8.34 20.83 1.10
CA ILE A 294 -7.53 20.71 -0.12
C ILE A 294 -7.47 19.24 -0.55
N VAL A 295 -7.11 18.33 0.37
CA VAL A 295 -7.01 16.90 0.05
C VAL A 295 -8.38 16.35 -0.41
N SER A 296 -9.45 16.64 0.33
CA SER A 296 -10.82 16.21 -0.01
C SER A 296 -11.30 16.71 -1.37
N CYS A 297 -11.16 18.02 -1.64
CA CYS A 297 -11.60 18.61 -2.92
C CYS A 297 -10.79 18.08 -4.10
N LEU A 298 -9.48 17.85 -3.90
CA LEU A 298 -8.62 17.32 -4.94
C LEU A 298 -8.89 15.84 -5.23
N ASP A 299 -9.13 15.02 -4.20
CA ASP A 299 -9.52 13.63 -4.39
C ASP A 299 -10.81 13.54 -5.21
N PHE A 300 -11.82 14.34 -4.85
CA PHE A 300 -13.07 14.38 -5.59
C PHE A 300 -12.86 14.86 -7.05
N TYR A 301 -12.07 15.91 -7.27
CA TYR A 301 -11.73 16.40 -8.60
C TYR A 301 -10.97 15.35 -9.40
N GLN A 302 -9.95 14.73 -8.80
CA GLN A 302 -9.14 13.68 -9.43
C GLN A 302 -10.02 12.52 -9.86
N ALA A 303 -10.92 12.05 -9.00
CA ALA A 303 -11.87 11.00 -9.33
C ALA A 303 -12.76 11.32 -10.53
N LEU A 304 -13.02 12.60 -10.84
CA LEU A 304 -13.80 13.01 -12.01
C LEU A 304 -13.00 13.02 -13.31
N VAL A 305 -11.73 13.44 -13.26
CA VAL A 305 -10.87 13.61 -14.44
C VAL A 305 -10.06 12.37 -14.80
N GLU A 306 -10.18 11.29 -14.03
CA GLU A 306 -9.60 9.98 -14.33
C GLU A 306 -10.57 9.04 -15.04
N ASP A 307 -10.01 8.14 -15.85
CA ASP A 307 -10.77 7.03 -16.41
C ASP A 307 -11.15 6.04 -15.30
N ARG A 308 -12.41 5.65 -15.26
CA ARG A 308 -12.95 4.63 -14.36
C ARG A 308 -13.60 3.51 -15.19
N PRO A 309 -13.75 2.28 -14.66
CA PRO A 309 -14.27 1.12 -15.44
C PRO A 309 -15.62 1.35 -16.06
N TYR A 310 -16.43 2.14 -15.36
CA TYR A 310 -17.82 2.43 -15.72
C TYR A 310 -18.01 3.85 -16.27
N ARG A 311 -16.92 4.65 -16.40
CA ARG A 311 -16.99 6.03 -16.84
C ARG A 311 -15.65 6.53 -17.39
N LYS A 312 -15.65 7.10 -18.58
CA LYS A 312 -14.49 7.83 -19.12
C LYS A 312 -14.20 9.09 -18.29
N SER A 313 -12.95 9.51 -18.31
CA SER A 313 -12.52 10.79 -17.73
C SER A 313 -13.36 11.95 -18.25
N MET A 314 -13.69 12.85 -17.35
CA MET A 314 -14.31 14.13 -17.70
C MET A 314 -13.23 15.14 -18.10
N SER A 315 -13.57 16.03 -19.03
CA SER A 315 -12.77 17.22 -19.22
C SER A 315 -12.77 18.10 -17.96
N HIS A 316 -11.76 18.96 -17.81
CA HIS A 316 -11.73 19.92 -16.70
C HIS A 316 -13.04 20.71 -16.59
N PHE A 317 -13.56 21.21 -17.74
CA PHE A 317 -14.80 21.98 -17.78
C PHE A 317 -16.01 21.21 -17.25
N GLU A 318 -16.18 19.94 -17.66
CA GLU A 318 -17.28 19.08 -17.19
C GLU A 318 -17.16 18.78 -15.69
N ALA A 319 -15.94 18.49 -15.22
CA ALA A 319 -15.67 18.28 -13.81
C ALA A 319 -16.01 19.52 -12.98
N MET A 320 -15.66 20.72 -13.44
CA MET A 320 -15.96 21.96 -12.75
C MET A 320 -17.47 22.26 -12.69
N ILE A 321 -18.24 21.93 -13.73
CA ILE A 321 -19.71 22.04 -13.70
C ILE A 321 -20.28 21.14 -12.60
N LEU A 322 -19.80 19.89 -12.50
CA LEU A 322 -20.29 18.94 -11.51
C LEU A 322 -19.88 19.34 -10.08
N LEU A 323 -18.64 19.77 -9.88
CA LEU A 323 -18.15 20.29 -8.60
C LEU A 323 -19.00 21.47 -8.12
N ARG A 324 -19.25 22.44 -9.01
CA ARG A 324 -20.07 23.63 -8.67
C ARG A 324 -21.53 23.29 -8.38
N LYS A 325 -22.08 22.24 -9.00
CA LYS A 325 -23.42 21.74 -8.67
C LYS A 325 -23.47 21.16 -7.25
N ASN A 326 -22.42 20.50 -6.81
CA ASN A 326 -22.32 19.91 -5.47
C ASN A 326 -22.06 20.96 -4.37
N LEU A 327 -21.61 22.18 -4.73
CA LEU A 327 -21.50 23.31 -3.80
C LEU A 327 -22.84 23.66 -3.13
N SER A 328 -23.95 23.51 -3.85
CA SER A 328 -25.28 23.79 -3.32
C SER A 328 -25.71 22.90 -2.15
N ASN A 329 -24.99 21.78 -1.97
CA ASN A 329 -25.26 20.79 -0.92
C ASN A 329 -24.29 20.93 0.27
N PHE A 330 -23.47 22.00 0.34
CA PHE A 330 -22.46 22.24 1.39
C PHE A 330 -21.42 21.13 1.54
N ASP A 331 -21.24 20.29 0.50
CA ASP A 331 -20.35 19.16 0.56
C ASP A 331 -18.87 19.56 0.41
N ILE A 332 -18.59 20.66 -0.33
CA ILE A 332 -17.25 20.99 -0.84
C ILE A 332 -16.95 22.49 -0.66
N ASP A 333 -15.68 22.86 -0.50
CA ASP A 333 -15.22 24.23 -0.28
C ASP A 333 -15.16 25.05 -1.57
N VAL A 334 -15.90 26.18 -1.60
CA VAL A 334 -16.01 27.10 -2.75
C VAL A 334 -14.67 27.71 -3.14
N GLU A 335 -13.87 28.10 -2.15
CA GLU A 335 -12.58 28.77 -2.38
C GLU A 335 -11.60 27.79 -3.05
N ILE A 336 -11.56 26.56 -2.58
CA ILE A 336 -10.69 25.51 -3.15
C ILE A 336 -11.15 25.15 -4.56
N ILE A 337 -12.46 25.06 -4.83
CA ILE A 337 -12.96 24.80 -6.19
C ILE A 337 -12.56 25.93 -7.15
N ASN A 338 -12.63 27.19 -6.72
CA ASN A 338 -12.18 28.31 -7.54
C ASN A 338 -10.65 28.26 -7.79
N ALA A 339 -9.89 27.84 -6.80
CA ALA A 339 -8.46 27.60 -6.97
C ALA A 339 -8.18 26.46 -7.97
N ILE A 340 -8.90 25.33 -7.89
CA ILE A 340 -8.83 24.22 -8.85
C ILE A 340 -9.12 24.74 -10.27
N ASP A 341 -10.20 25.52 -10.46
CA ASP A 341 -10.56 26.09 -11.77
C ASP A 341 -9.49 27.05 -12.30
N THR A 342 -8.78 27.74 -11.43
CA THR A 342 -7.71 28.66 -11.81
C THR A 342 -6.41 27.94 -12.19
N VAL A 343 -6.04 26.94 -11.41
CA VAL A 343 -4.73 26.27 -11.48
C VAL A 343 -4.67 25.16 -12.56
N PHE A 344 -5.80 24.52 -12.87
CA PHE A 344 -5.84 23.34 -13.76
C PHE A 344 -6.56 23.60 -15.09
N LYS A 345 -6.82 24.84 -15.43
CA LYS A 345 -7.37 25.25 -16.75
C LYS A 345 -6.53 24.75 -17.92
#